data_9665d2aa4251ed4959e83f5ea823f793
#
_entry.id   9665d2aa4251ed4959e83f5ea823f793
#
_cell.length_a   1.000
_cell.length_b   1.000
_cell.length_c   1.000
_cell.angle_alpha   90.00
_cell.angle_beta   90.00
_cell.angle_gamma   90.00
#
_symmetry.space_group_name_H-M   'P 1'
#
loop_
_entity.id
_entity.type
_entity.pdbx_description
1 polymer ?
#
loop_
_entity_poly.entity_id
_entity_poly.type
_entity_poly.pdbx_seq_one_letter_code
_entity_poly.pdbx_strand_id
1 'polypeptide(L)'
;VNINNEIDKLRVALVKEHTASAPLSSYDKQFKYSYTTAVYKDIVFVSLNTSYGLWASEYITANHYYAYDYKTDSTLSDSQIAGLFGQDMGWVLKQVNSALAALGAEPVTGVDKIELFVNEDLKLVADAKTESVMGGDYSEILVLT
;
A
#
# COMPACT_ATOMS: atom_id res chain seq x y z
N VAL A 1 19.40 5.05 0.03
CA VAL A 1 18.07 5.61 0.41
C VAL A 1 17.80 5.31 1.87
N ASN A 2 17.61 6.32 2.66
CA ASN A 2 17.24 6.14 4.05
C ASN A 2 15.72 6.07 4.14
N ILE A 3 15.19 4.91 4.51
CA ILE A 3 13.74 4.69 4.62
C ILE A 3 13.06 5.65 5.60
N ASN A 4 13.73 6.04 6.66
CA ASN A 4 13.19 7.01 7.61
C ASN A 4 12.97 8.38 6.94
N ASN A 5 13.89 8.80 6.06
CA ASN A 5 13.73 10.03 5.30
C ASN A 5 12.55 9.96 4.32
N GLU A 6 12.31 8.82 3.69
CA GLU A 6 11.16 8.63 2.79
C GLU A 6 9.84 8.66 3.58
N ILE A 7 9.78 8.00 4.71
CA ILE A 7 8.62 8.04 5.60
C ILE A 7 8.38 9.45 6.12
N ASP A 8 9.44 10.17 6.51
CA ASP A 8 9.31 11.55 7.00
C ASP A 8 8.84 12.53 5.90
N LYS A 9 9.35 12.39 4.68
CA LYS A 9 8.86 13.16 3.53
C LYS A 9 7.37 12.91 3.28
N LEU A 10 6.94 11.65 3.33
CA LEU A 10 5.54 11.29 3.19
C LEU A 10 4.70 11.91 4.31
N ARG A 11 5.15 11.81 5.56
CA ARG A 11 4.47 12.40 6.72
C ARG A 11 4.28 13.90 6.53
N VAL A 12 5.33 14.60 6.14
CA VAL A 12 5.29 16.07 5.90
C VAL A 12 4.30 16.41 4.78
N ALA A 13 4.33 15.66 3.67
CA ALA A 13 3.42 15.87 2.55
C ALA A 13 1.95 15.64 2.95
N LEU A 14 1.66 14.58 3.69
CA LEU A 14 0.31 14.26 4.14
C LEU A 14 -0.23 15.29 5.14
N VAL A 15 0.60 15.75 6.07
CA VAL A 15 0.21 16.80 7.04
C VAL A 15 -0.09 18.11 6.29
N LYS A 16 0.74 18.46 5.30
CA LYS A 16 0.52 19.65 4.47
C LYS A 16 -0.77 19.56 3.67
N GLU A 17 -1.03 18.43 3.05
CA GLU A 17 -2.25 18.16 2.29
C GLU A 17 -3.49 18.24 3.19
N HIS A 18 -3.45 17.60 4.35
CA HIS A 18 -4.53 17.65 5.33
C HIS A 18 -4.80 19.08 5.80
N THR A 19 -3.76 19.85 6.11
CA THR A 19 -3.88 21.24 6.54
C THR A 19 -4.45 22.13 5.43
N ALA A 20 -4.08 21.88 4.17
CA ALA A 20 -4.59 22.63 3.03
C ALA A 20 -6.05 22.29 2.68
N SER A 21 -6.46 21.02 2.87
CA SER A 21 -7.80 20.54 2.53
C SER A 21 -8.81 20.69 3.66
N ALA A 22 -8.41 21.05 4.85
CA ALA A 22 -9.26 21.15 6.02
C ALA A 22 -9.67 22.60 6.32
N PRO A 23 -10.56 23.22 5.51
CA PRO A 23 -11.06 24.51 5.86
C PRO A 23 -12.15 24.35 6.93
N LEU A 24 -11.89 24.80 8.14
CA LEU A 24 -12.91 25.47 8.91
C LEU A 24 -13.82 24.67 9.85
N SER A 25 -13.92 23.35 9.86
CA SER A 25 -14.65 22.70 10.93
C SER A 25 -13.70 22.09 11.97
N SER A 26 -13.90 22.44 13.23
CA SER A 26 -13.14 21.91 14.36
C SER A 26 -13.41 20.42 14.63
N TYR A 27 -14.34 19.80 13.92
CA TYR A 27 -14.81 18.43 14.17
C TYR A 27 -13.99 17.35 13.48
N ASP A 28 -13.22 17.64 12.41
CA ASP A 28 -12.68 16.61 11.52
C ASP A 28 -11.17 16.63 11.35
N LYS A 29 -10.45 17.23 12.27
CA LYS A 29 -8.97 17.28 12.21
C LYS A 29 -8.31 16.06 12.85
N GLN A 30 -8.79 14.86 12.58
CA GLN A 30 -8.13 13.65 13.04
C GLN A 30 -7.26 13.07 11.93
N PHE A 31 -5.98 13.30 12.04
CA PHE A 31 -4.99 12.55 11.28
C PHE A 31 -4.59 11.32 12.12
N LYS A 32 -4.74 10.13 11.54
CA LYS A 32 -4.32 8.87 12.15
C LYS A 32 -3.34 8.16 11.24
N TYR A 33 -2.36 7.56 11.82
CA TYR A 33 -1.47 6.64 11.12
C TYR A 33 -1.20 5.42 11.98
N SER A 34 -1.05 4.30 11.32
CA SER A 34 -0.60 3.05 11.92
C SER A 34 0.38 2.37 10.96
N TYR A 35 1.25 1.54 11.47
CA TYR A 35 2.18 0.81 10.63
C TYR A 35 2.39 -0.60 11.16
N THR A 36 2.72 -1.49 10.26
CA THR A 36 3.23 -2.83 10.56
C THR A 36 4.57 -3.02 9.89
N THR A 37 5.40 -3.88 10.46
CA THR A 37 6.72 -4.19 9.94
C THR A 37 6.91 -5.70 9.84
N ALA A 38 7.66 -6.13 8.84
CA ALA A 38 8.11 -7.51 8.71
C ALA A 38 9.56 -7.52 8.21
N VAL A 39 10.30 -8.57 8.56
CA VAL A 39 11.64 -8.80 8.00
C VAL A 39 11.63 -10.16 7.30
N TYR A 40 11.91 -10.15 6.02
CA TYR A 40 11.98 -11.37 5.21
C TYR A 40 13.22 -11.33 4.31
N LYS A 41 14.06 -12.34 4.40
CA LYS A 41 15.33 -12.45 3.63
C LYS A 41 16.19 -11.17 3.69
N ASP A 42 16.36 -10.63 4.90
CA ASP A 42 17.12 -9.38 5.15
C ASP A 42 16.52 -8.09 4.54
N ILE A 43 15.29 -8.15 4.07
CA ILE A 43 14.54 -7.00 3.61
C ILE A 43 13.56 -6.58 4.70
N VAL A 44 13.56 -5.30 5.04
CA VAL A 44 12.59 -4.71 5.96
C VAL A 44 11.40 -4.18 5.17
N PHE A 45 10.22 -4.71 5.47
CA PHE A 45 8.96 -4.25 4.91
C PHE A 45 8.25 -3.36 5.92
N VAL A 46 7.76 -2.24 5.46
CA VAL A 46 6.93 -1.33 6.26
C VAL A 46 5.64 -1.06 5.50
N SER A 47 4.52 -1.37 6.13
CA SER A 47 3.19 -1.01 5.64
C SER A 47 2.65 0.11 6.51
N LEU A 48 2.46 1.27 5.93
CA LEU A 48 1.95 2.46 6.60
C LEU A 48 0.52 2.73 6.13
N ASN A 49 -0.41 2.72 7.05
CA ASN A 49 -1.79 3.15 6.81
C ASN A 49 -1.98 4.55 7.37
N THR A 50 -2.51 5.43 6.55
CA THR A 50 -2.84 6.80 6.95
C THR A 50 -4.33 7.05 6.73
N SER A 51 -4.95 7.79 7.62
CA SER A 51 -6.31 8.27 7.44
C SER A 51 -6.46 9.68 7.98
N TYR A 52 -7.24 10.49 7.30
CA TYR A 52 -7.64 11.81 7.78
C TYR A 52 -9.08 12.12 7.38
N GLY A 53 -9.76 12.85 8.25
CA GLY A 53 -11.12 13.31 8.00
C GLY A 53 -11.14 14.58 7.16
N LEU A 54 -11.95 14.61 6.10
CA LEU A 54 -12.23 15.82 5.29
C LEU A 54 -13.49 16.54 5.76
N TRP A 55 -14.50 15.78 6.14
CA TRP A 55 -15.82 16.27 6.59
C TRP A 55 -16.37 15.31 7.65
N ALA A 56 -17.42 15.67 8.35
CA ALA A 56 -18.00 14.94 9.48
C ALA A 56 -18.24 13.42 9.25
N SER A 57 -18.18 12.92 8.03
CA SER A 57 -18.43 11.51 7.70
C SER A 57 -17.48 10.92 6.65
N GLU A 58 -16.54 11.70 6.12
CA GLU A 58 -15.63 11.23 5.08
C GLU A 58 -14.20 11.13 5.60
N TYR A 59 -13.64 9.94 5.48
CA TYR A 59 -12.24 9.67 5.78
C TYR A 59 -11.51 9.28 4.50
N ILE A 60 -10.38 9.92 4.25
CA ILE A 60 -9.43 9.46 3.23
C ILE A 60 -8.44 8.54 3.92
N THR A 61 -8.38 7.32 3.41
CA THR A 61 -7.40 6.32 3.84
C THR A 61 -6.47 5.98 2.69
N ALA A 62 -5.20 5.81 3.01
CA ALA A 62 -4.19 5.39 2.04
C ALA A 62 -3.22 4.41 2.68
N ASN A 63 -2.79 3.45 1.89
CA ASN A 63 -1.74 2.50 2.26
C ASN A 63 -0.47 2.83 1.49
N HIS A 64 0.65 2.80 2.18
CA HIS A 64 1.97 3.03 1.61
C HIS A 64 2.87 1.89 2.02
N TYR A 65 3.60 1.33 1.05
CA TYR A 65 4.44 0.16 1.26
C TYR A 65 5.89 0.49 0.92
N TYR A 66 6.78 0.03 1.79
CA TYR A 66 8.21 0.19 1.63
C TYR A 66 8.90 -1.15 1.82
N ALA A 67 9.78 -1.50 0.93
CA ALA A 67 10.67 -2.64 1.04
C ALA A 67 12.11 -2.13 0.96
N TYR A 68 12.85 -2.26 2.04
CA TYR A 68 14.18 -1.69 2.18
C TYR A 68 15.22 -2.76 2.46
N ASP A 69 16.20 -2.84 1.58
CA ASP A 69 17.42 -3.64 1.77
C ASP A 69 18.46 -2.78 2.47
N TYR A 70 18.67 -3.05 3.76
CA TYR A 70 19.62 -2.28 4.54
C TYR A 70 21.09 -2.63 4.22
N LYS A 71 21.37 -3.75 3.53
CA LYS A 71 22.71 -4.13 3.11
C LYS A 71 23.18 -3.33 1.90
N THR A 72 22.26 -3.04 1.00
CA THR A 72 22.55 -2.28 -0.23
C THR A 72 22.08 -0.83 -0.16
N ASP A 73 21.44 -0.44 0.95
CA ASP A 73 20.84 0.89 1.16
C ASP A 73 19.90 1.29 0.02
N SER A 74 19.04 0.37 -0.38
CA SER A 74 18.13 0.57 -1.51
C SER A 74 16.73 0.06 -1.22
N THR A 75 15.74 0.60 -1.95
CA THR A 75 14.38 0.09 -1.95
C THR A 75 14.20 -0.94 -3.06
N LEU A 76 13.30 -1.91 -2.83
CA LEU A 76 12.96 -2.93 -3.82
C LEU A 76 11.73 -2.49 -4.63
N SER A 77 11.76 -2.82 -5.93
CA SER A 77 10.59 -2.77 -6.79
C SER A 77 9.67 -3.97 -6.53
N ASP A 78 8.41 -3.89 -6.98
CA ASP A 78 7.47 -5.02 -6.89
C ASP A 78 8.01 -6.28 -7.59
N SER A 79 8.68 -6.12 -8.73
CA SER A 79 9.32 -7.24 -9.43
C SER A 79 10.41 -7.91 -8.59
N GLN A 80 11.20 -7.14 -7.87
CA GLN A 80 12.23 -7.68 -6.97
C GLN A 80 11.58 -8.36 -5.75
N ILE A 81 10.49 -7.81 -5.23
CA ILE A 81 9.74 -8.43 -4.13
C ILE A 81 9.16 -9.77 -4.57
N ALA A 82 8.51 -9.85 -5.73
CA ALA A 82 8.02 -11.11 -6.30
C ALA A 82 9.16 -12.14 -6.43
N GLY A 83 10.34 -11.69 -6.89
CA GLY A 83 11.55 -12.51 -7.02
C GLY A 83 12.03 -13.13 -5.72
N LEU A 84 11.79 -12.52 -4.56
CA LEU A 84 12.10 -13.09 -3.23
C LEU A 84 11.32 -14.40 -2.98
N PHE A 85 10.17 -14.56 -3.62
CA PHE A 85 9.31 -15.74 -3.54
C PHE A 85 9.48 -16.67 -4.76
N GLY A 86 10.45 -16.40 -5.62
CA GLY A 86 10.69 -17.19 -6.84
C GLY A 86 9.62 -16.97 -7.91
N GLN A 87 8.94 -15.83 -7.89
CA GLN A 87 7.84 -15.49 -8.79
C GLN A 87 8.18 -14.27 -9.66
N ASP A 88 7.42 -14.07 -10.72
CA ASP A 88 7.46 -12.88 -11.56
C ASP A 88 6.14 -12.10 -11.52
N MET A 89 6.12 -10.91 -12.11
CA MET A 89 4.91 -10.07 -12.11
C MET A 89 3.78 -10.64 -12.98
N GLY A 90 4.08 -11.50 -13.95
CA GLY A 90 3.06 -12.22 -14.72
C GLY A 90 2.31 -13.22 -13.86
N TRP A 91 3.02 -13.96 -13.02
CA TRP A 91 2.42 -14.84 -12.02
C TRP A 91 1.59 -14.02 -11.01
N VAL A 92 2.13 -12.91 -10.52
CA VAL A 92 1.43 -12.02 -9.57
C VAL A 92 0.10 -11.54 -10.17
N LEU A 93 0.12 -11.00 -11.39
CA LEU A 93 -1.09 -10.53 -12.07
C LEU A 93 -2.14 -11.64 -12.21
N LYS A 94 -1.71 -12.85 -12.56
CA LYS A 94 -2.60 -14.01 -12.67
C LYS A 94 -3.23 -14.39 -11.32
N GLN A 95 -2.44 -14.41 -10.24
CA GLN A 95 -2.96 -14.73 -8.89
C GLN A 95 -3.93 -13.66 -8.41
N VAL A 96 -3.57 -12.39 -8.57
CA VAL A 96 -4.43 -11.26 -8.21
C VAL A 96 -5.78 -11.35 -8.92
N ASN A 97 -5.78 -11.52 -10.25
CA ASN A 97 -7.03 -11.60 -11.01
C ASN A 97 -7.86 -12.86 -10.68
N SER A 98 -7.21 -13.98 -10.35
CA SER A 98 -7.92 -15.17 -9.87
C SER A 98 -8.58 -14.92 -8.52
N ALA A 99 -7.90 -14.23 -7.61
CA ALA A 99 -8.45 -13.90 -6.29
C ALA A 99 -9.59 -12.87 -6.41
N LEU A 100 -9.44 -11.85 -7.25
CA LEU A 100 -10.48 -10.86 -7.53
C LEU A 100 -11.74 -11.52 -8.11
N ALA A 101 -11.58 -12.43 -9.07
CA ALA A 101 -12.69 -13.17 -9.64
C ALA A 101 -13.45 -13.99 -8.59
N ALA A 102 -12.72 -14.62 -7.64
CA ALA A 102 -13.33 -15.34 -6.53
C ALA A 102 -14.15 -14.42 -5.59
N LEU A 103 -13.80 -13.14 -5.52
CA LEU A 103 -14.52 -12.13 -4.76
C LEU A 103 -15.64 -11.46 -5.56
N GLY A 104 -15.79 -11.79 -6.85
CA GLY A 104 -16.74 -11.13 -7.75
C GLY A 104 -16.32 -9.70 -8.12
N ALA A 105 -15.04 -9.38 -7.97
CA ALA A 105 -14.47 -8.06 -8.30
C ALA A 105 -13.93 -8.04 -9.73
N GLU A 106 -13.86 -6.84 -10.31
CA GLU A 106 -13.28 -6.65 -11.64
C GLU A 106 -11.78 -6.92 -11.63
N PRO A 107 -11.24 -7.51 -12.70
CA PRO A 107 -9.82 -7.77 -12.82
C PRO A 107 -9.03 -6.46 -12.97
N VAL A 108 -7.81 -6.43 -12.46
CA VAL A 108 -6.88 -5.35 -12.77
C VAL A 108 -6.29 -5.52 -14.17
N THR A 109 -6.11 -4.42 -14.87
CA THR A 109 -5.69 -4.39 -16.27
C THR A 109 -4.17 -4.49 -16.46
N GLY A 110 -3.40 -4.27 -15.39
CA GLY A 110 -1.95 -4.30 -15.48
C GLY A 110 -1.26 -4.31 -14.12
N VAL A 111 0.04 -4.60 -14.15
CA VAL A 111 0.87 -4.67 -12.93
C VAL A 111 1.07 -3.32 -12.24
N ASP A 112 0.86 -2.22 -12.95
CA ASP A 112 0.90 -0.86 -12.42
C ASP A 112 -0.23 -0.57 -11.39
N LYS A 113 -1.24 -1.43 -11.34
CA LYS A 113 -2.34 -1.39 -10.37
C LYS A 113 -2.10 -2.27 -9.14
N ILE A 114 -0.93 -2.85 -9.02
CA ILE A 114 -0.57 -3.79 -7.95
C ILE A 114 0.65 -3.26 -7.21
N GLU A 115 0.57 -3.16 -5.90
CA GLU A 115 1.71 -2.96 -5.02
C GLU A 115 1.91 -4.23 -4.18
N LEU A 116 3.16 -4.66 -4.03
CA LEU A 116 3.51 -5.86 -3.27
C LEU A 116 4.14 -5.49 -1.93
N PHE A 117 3.83 -6.30 -0.94
CA PHE A 117 4.50 -6.24 0.36
C PHE A 117 4.51 -7.61 1.03
N VAL A 118 5.27 -7.73 2.11
CA VAL A 118 5.28 -8.91 2.95
C VAL A 118 4.64 -8.55 4.29
N ASN A 119 3.65 -9.33 4.71
CA ASN A 119 2.94 -9.10 5.97
C ASN A 119 3.67 -9.71 7.17
N GLU A 120 3.13 -9.53 8.36
CA GLU A 120 3.70 -10.03 9.62
C GLU A 120 3.77 -11.56 9.68
N ASP A 121 2.93 -12.27 8.91
CA ASP A 121 2.97 -13.74 8.76
C ASP A 121 3.98 -14.20 7.71
N LEU A 122 4.81 -13.30 7.20
CA LEU A 122 5.81 -13.53 6.15
C LEU A 122 5.21 -14.05 4.85
N LYS A 123 4.00 -13.64 4.54
CA LYS A 123 3.30 -13.96 3.29
C LYS A 123 3.45 -12.83 2.28
N LEU A 124 3.55 -13.19 1.02
CA LEU A 124 3.46 -12.23 -0.08
C LEU A 124 2.02 -11.75 -0.22
N VAL A 125 1.83 -10.46 -0.17
CA VAL A 125 0.52 -9.81 -0.23
C VAL A 125 0.53 -8.78 -1.34
N ALA A 126 -0.58 -8.70 -2.07
CA ALA A 126 -0.83 -7.68 -3.07
C ALA A 126 -1.91 -6.72 -2.59
N ASP A 127 -1.65 -5.43 -2.75
CA ASP A 127 -2.66 -4.38 -2.74
C ASP A 127 -3.04 -4.08 -4.19
N ALA A 128 -4.21 -4.54 -4.60
CA ALA A 128 -4.71 -4.39 -5.95
C ALA A 128 -5.71 -3.22 -6.02
N LYS A 129 -5.42 -2.25 -6.88
CA LYS A 129 -6.30 -1.09 -7.09
C LYS A 129 -7.30 -1.42 -8.19
N THR A 130 -8.55 -1.62 -7.80
CA THR A 130 -9.67 -1.88 -8.70
C THR A 130 -10.54 -0.65 -8.85
N GLU A 131 -11.20 -0.51 -9.98
CA GLU A 131 -12.20 0.53 -10.21
C GLU A 131 -13.59 0.00 -9.88
N SER A 132 -14.37 0.81 -9.18
CA SER A 132 -15.77 0.50 -8.93
C SER A 132 -16.64 0.88 -10.12
N VAL A 133 -17.69 0.10 -10.35
CA VAL A 133 -18.77 0.42 -11.28
C VAL A 133 -19.45 1.77 -10.97
N MET A 134 -19.36 2.22 -9.74
CA MET A 134 -19.94 3.48 -9.26
C MET A 134 -18.94 4.67 -9.28
N GLY A 135 -17.73 4.46 -9.78
CA GLY A 135 -16.68 5.46 -9.82
C GLY A 135 -16.00 5.65 -8.45
N GLY A 136 -14.80 5.13 -8.32
CA GLY A 136 -13.95 5.21 -7.13
C GLY A 136 -12.93 4.08 -7.14
N ASP A 137 -11.73 4.37 -6.67
CA ASP A 137 -10.68 3.36 -6.56
C ASP A 137 -10.86 2.59 -5.25
N TYR A 138 -10.86 1.27 -5.35
CA TYR A 138 -10.81 0.37 -4.19
C TYR A 138 -9.46 -0.31 -4.11
N SER A 139 -9.03 -0.55 -2.88
CA SER A 139 -7.89 -1.45 -2.61
C SER A 139 -8.41 -2.79 -2.11
N GLU A 140 -8.04 -3.85 -2.80
CA GLU A 140 -8.23 -5.23 -2.34
C GLU A 140 -6.90 -5.80 -1.88
N ILE A 141 -6.85 -6.20 -0.63
CA ILE A 141 -5.66 -6.78 -0.01
C ILE A 141 -5.73 -8.30 -0.13
N LEU A 142 -4.84 -8.87 -0.92
CA LEU A 142 -4.88 -10.28 -1.33
C LEU A 142 -3.61 -11.01 -0.89
N VAL A 143 -3.75 -12.08 -0.12
CA VAL A 143 -2.63 -12.96 0.23
C VAL A 143 -2.38 -13.92 -0.93
N LEU A 144 -1.16 -13.89 -1.48
CA LEU A 144 -0.79 -14.66 -2.66
C LEU A 144 -0.06 -15.98 -2.35
N THR A 145 0.53 -16.10 -1.17
CA THR A 145 1.29 -17.30 -0.77
C THR A 145 0.85 -17.89 0.56
#